data_057aac4593b311a8d79d3808083e10d6
#
_entry.id   057aac4593b311a8d79d3808083e10d6
#
_cell.length_a   1.000
_cell.length_b   1.000
_cell.length_c   1.000
_cell.angle_alpha   90.00
_cell.angle_beta   90.00
_cell.angle_gamma   90.00
#
_symmetry.space_group_name_H-M   'P 1'
#
loop_
_entity.id
_entity.type
_entity.pdbx_description
1 polymer ?
#
loop_
_entity_poly.entity_id
_entity_poly.type
_entity_poly.pdbx_seq_one_letter_code
_entity_poly.pdbx_strand_id
1 'polypeptide(L)'
;MTEENYNYRTSQTLLRNQFPGKGKLQIPIIPKFEEKPGDFDNLLLIGFDKTHLEDQNHLDRMVHFFLYDYRFERVWKNPDNDIAKLSRYRAVLSPDFSMYLEMAPVMQIYNVFRNRWCGAYWASKGIRVIPSVNWGDESTFDFCFQGIEKGSTVAVSTYMASEHDHRQDQKEWFMAGYNEMLRQIEPERIICYNTPFPEMQGNIVYVDYDRSSWRYMNYERSLPKEDLDCYRIGGAIYQNYDIMEPYRIGKGGGSAYGGKWRPSPNKPEDKRYLGEPGSINTTTMRNGEVFQTKIGADGRAEVERHNTDHGKPWAHTNPHDHKIEWVDPPGYPDPQPPINYPNGAPEFKQYGAICYMKNSIIPANTIEQNRFVTISDFKTCMRYHGETEFMWKGITYSVTHYDGNIAISHSRRQDTEMQRKTADEILEYMVGEDRLRDVITQVTVLYRTI
;
A
#
# COMPACT_ATOMS: atom_id res chain seq x y z
N MET A 1 44.87 -12.01 -19.18
CA MET A 1 43.71 -11.27 -18.61
C MET A 1 43.75 -9.89 -19.22
N THR A 2 42.68 -9.44 -19.86
CA THR A 2 42.66 -8.09 -20.46
C THR A 2 42.57 -7.03 -19.34
N GLU A 3 43.03 -5.81 -19.60
CA GLU A 3 42.95 -4.69 -18.65
C GLU A 3 41.48 -4.41 -18.24
N GLU A 4 40.58 -4.51 -19.17
CA GLU A 4 39.13 -4.36 -18.92
C GLU A 4 38.60 -5.41 -17.90
N ASN A 5 39.01 -6.66 -18.03
CA ASN A 5 38.60 -7.72 -17.10
C ASN A 5 39.20 -7.49 -15.70
N TYR A 6 40.39 -6.96 -15.60
CA TYR A 6 41.02 -6.62 -14.32
C TYR A 6 40.27 -5.46 -13.64
N ASN A 7 39.99 -4.38 -14.37
CA ASN A 7 39.26 -3.22 -13.86
C ASN A 7 37.85 -3.57 -13.40
N TYR A 8 37.13 -4.42 -14.13
CA TYR A 8 35.81 -4.90 -13.71
C TYR A 8 35.89 -5.72 -12.41
N ARG A 9 36.81 -6.68 -12.33
CA ARG A 9 36.96 -7.57 -11.17
C ARG A 9 37.38 -6.83 -9.89
N THR A 10 38.08 -5.70 -10.01
CA THR A 10 38.52 -4.88 -8.90
C THR A 10 37.61 -3.67 -8.65
N SER A 11 36.58 -3.51 -9.44
CA SER A 11 35.65 -2.37 -9.31
C SER A 11 34.88 -2.39 -8.01
N GLN A 12 34.69 -1.23 -7.41
CA GLN A 12 33.86 -1.10 -6.21
C GLN A 12 32.38 -1.38 -6.48
N THR A 13 31.95 -1.24 -7.71
CA THR A 13 30.59 -1.65 -8.16
C THR A 13 30.37 -3.16 -8.00
N LEU A 14 31.39 -3.97 -8.24
CA LEU A 14 31.34 -5.41 -8.05
C LEU A 14 31.61 -5.79 -6.58
N LEU A 15 32.68 -5.27 -6.00
CA LEU A 15 33.19 -5.74 -4.70
C LEU A 15 32.38 -5.18 -3.51
N ARG A 16 31.93 -3.95 -3.59
CA ARG A 16 31.16 -3.26 -2.52
C ARG A 16 31.82 -3.34 -1.12
N ASN A 17 33.16 -3.40 -1.04
CA ASN A 17 33.94 -3.65 0.17
C ASN A 17 34.70 -2.40 0.67
N GLN A 18 34.36 -1.19 0.19
CA GLN A 18 35.07 0.05 0.53
C GLN A 18 34.75 0.60 1.92
N PHE A 19 33.74 0.07 2.59
CA PHE A 19 33.35 0.50 3.94
C PHE A 19 33.66 -0.56 4.98
N PRO A 20 34.05 -0.18 6.21
CA PRO A 20 34.24 -1.13 7.28
C PRO A 20 32.94 -1.86 7.57
N GLY A 21 33.00 -3.17 7.60
CA GLY A 21 31.87 -4.03 7.92
C GLY A 21 31.95 -4.55 9.34
N LYS A 22 30.78 -4.89 9.92
CA LYS A 22 30.69 -5.51 11.25
C LYS A 22 30.28 -6.97 11.15
N GLY A 23 30.81 -7.76 12.06
CA GLY A 23 30.45 -9.18 12.20
C GLY A 23 30.91 -10.05 11.04
N LYS A 24 30.45 -11.30 11.02
CA LYS A 24 30.81 -12.30 10.01
C LYS A 24 30.30 -11.93 8.60
N LEU A 25 29.21 -11.21 8.52
CA LEU A 25 28.59 -10.82 7.26
C LEU A 25 29.20 -9.55 6.64
N GLN A 26 30.10 -8.88 7.36
CA GLN A 26 30.76 -7.65 6.90
C GLN A 26 29.78 -6.58 6.44
N ILE A 27 28.65 -6.43 7.17
CA ILE A 27 27.63 -5.42 6.88
C ILE A 27 28.22 -4.04 7.16
N PRO A 28 28.22 -3.11 6.18
CA PRO A 28 28.79 -1.79 6.32
C PRO A 28 28.21 -0.99 7.49
N ILE A 29 29.03 -0.16 8.12
CA ILE A 29 28.58 0.70 9.22
C ILE A 29 28.18 2.06 8.64
N ILE A 30 26.95 2.49 8.91
CA ILE A 30 26.52 3.88 8.67
C ILE A 30 27.02 4.71 9.85
N PRO A 31 27.81 5.79 9.62
CA PRO A 31 28.24 6.69 10.69
C PRO A 31 27.05 7.28 11.45
N LYS A 32 27.22 7.53 12.75
CA LYS A 32 26.20 8.20 13.56
C LYS A 32 25.81 9.53 12.93
N PHE A 33 24.52 9.81 12.96
CA PHE A 33 23.97 11.08 12.53
C PHE A 33 24.34 12.17 13.54
N GLU A 34 24.98 13.21 13.05
CA GLU A 34 25.29 14.40 13.87
C GLU A 34 24.07 15.32 13.88
N GLU A 35 23.37 15.35 15.00
CA GLU A 35 22.19 16.20 15.19
C GLU A 35 22.59 17.69 15.23
N LYS A 36 21.79 18.51 14.57
CA LYS A 36 21.88 19.97 14.64
C LYS A 36 20.60 20.53 15.28
N PRO A 37 20.68 21.67 15.97
CA PRO A 37 19.49 22.33 16.49
C PRO A 37 18.44 22.53 15.38
N GLY A 38 17.21 22.14 15.65
CA GLY A 38 16.08 22.26 14.72
C GLY A 38 15.91 21.10 13.73
N ASP A 39 16.78 20.08 13.71
CA ASP A 39 16.66 18.97 12.76
C ASP A 39 15.32 18.24 12.83
N PHE A 40 14.75 18.16 14.02
CA PHE A 40 13.52 17.41 14.28
C PHE A 40 12.31 18.31 14.57
N ASP A 41 12.51 19.63 14.57
CA ASP A 41 11.43 20.58 14.78
C ASP A 41 10.49 20.54 13.55
N ASN A 42 9.22 20.23 13.81
CA ASN A 42 8.19 20.10 12.77
C ASN A 42 8.63 19.20 11.59
N LEU A 43 9.37 18.14 11.87
CA LEU A 43 9.93 17.26 10.86
C LEU A 43 8.85 16.70 9.93
N LEU A 44 9.04 16.88 8.64
CA LEU A 44 8.32 16.20 7.58
C LEU A 44 9.29 15.37 6.73
N LEU A 45 8.80 14.27 6.20
CA LEU A 45 9.54 13.46 5.25
C LEU A 45 9.04 13.74 3.82
N ILE A 46 9.86 13.34 2.86
CA ILE A 46 9.53 13.31 1.43
C ILE A 46 9.97 11.99 0.83
N GLY A 47 9.06 11.32 0.10
CA GLY A 47 9.41 10.09 -0.60
C GLY A 47 10.49 10.30 -1.66
N PHE A 48 11.45 9.41 -1.75
CA PHE A 48 12.52 9.48 -2.76
C PHE A 48 11.98 9.64 -4.19
N ASP A 49 10.84 9.02 -4.51
CA ASP A 49 10.17 9.12 -5.81
C ASP A 49 9.57 10.52 -6.09
N LYS A 50 9.52 11.39 -5.10
CA LYS A 50 9.04 12.78 -5.18
C LYS A 50 10.15 13.82 -5.12
N THR A 51 11.38 13.39 -4.91
CA THR A 51 12.53 14.29 -4.89
C THR A 51 12.93 14.71 -6.30
N HIS A 52 13.27 15.98 -6.48
CA HIS A 52 13.70 16.54 -7.76
C HIS A 52 14.93 17.42 -7.58
N LEU A 53 15.80 17.45 -8.61
CA LEU A 53 16.98 18.33 -8.58
C LEU A 53 16.59 19.80 -8.53
N GLU A 54 15.49 20.18 -9.16
CA GLU A 54 14.97 21.55 -9.22
C GLU A 54 14.04 21.92 -8.06
N ASP A 55 13.87 21.03 -7.05
CA ASP A 55 13.00 21.32 -5.91
C ASP A 55 13.54 22.53 -5.12
N GLN A 56 12.66 23.47 -4.81
CA GLN A 56 12.97 24.66 -4.03
C GLN A 56 12.11 24.76 -2.75
N ASN A 57 11.07 23.92 -2.62
CA ASN A 57 10.03 24.09 -1.61
C ASN A 57 10.12 23.05 -0.47
N HIS A 58 10.83 21.94 -0.66
CA HIS A 58 10.80 20.83 0.30
C HIS A 58 12.21 20.42 0.78
N LEU A 59 13.20 21.32 0.64
CA LEU A 59 14.60 21.06 1.03
C LEU A 59 14.78 20.92 2.55
N ASP A 60 13.83 21.43 3.31
CA ASP A 60 13.72 21.30 4.76
C ASP A 60 13.21 19.93 5.22
N ARG A 61 12.82 19.07 4.31
CA ARG A 61 12.38 17.70 4.62
C ARG A 61 13.55 16.72 4.60
N MET A 62 13.37 15.57 5.27
CA MET A 62 14.26 14.43 5.12
C MET A 62 13.70 13.44 4.10
N VAL A 63 14.58 12.90 3.26
CA VAL A 63 14.17 11.95 2.23
C VAL A 63 14.00 10.56 2.84
N HIS A 64 12.87 9.91 2.58
CA HIS A 64 12.62 8.54 3.02
C HIS A 64 12.45 7.56 1.86
N PHE A 65 12.62 6.27 2.17
CA PHE A 65 12.49 5.14 1.24
C PHE A 65 11.45 4.12 1.73
N PHE A 66 10.52 4.50 2.59
CA PHE A 66 9.35 3.69 2.95
C PHE A 66 8.38 3.63 1.77
N LEU A 67 8.82 2.96 0.72
CA LEU A 67 8.21 2.85 -0.61
C LEU A 67 8.42 1.42 -1.12
N TYR A 68 7.73 1.04 -2.19
CA TYR A 68 8.05 -0.22 -2.87
C TYR A 68 9.45 -0.18 -3.48
N ASP A 69 10.24 -1.24 -3.34
CA ASP A 69 11.64 -1.34 -3.77
C ASP A 69 11.88 -0.90 -5.22
N TYR A 70 10.98 -1.24 -6.15
CA TYR A 70 11.11 -0.88 -7.57
C TYR A 70 11.17 0.63 -7.81
N ARG A 71 10.69 1.47 -6.89
CA ARG A 71 10.73 2.93 -7.00
C ARG A 71 12.12 3.51 -6.74
N PHE A 72 12.95 2.77 -6.03
CA PHE A 72 14.28 3.25 -5.64
C PHE A 72 15.42 2.24 -5.90
N GLU A 73 15.16 1.09 -6.52
CA GLU A 73 16.18 0.08 -6.85
C GLU A 73 17.40 0.67 -7.58
N ARG A 74 17.21 1.75 -8.30
CA ARG A 74 18.29 2.45 -9.02
C ARG A 74 19.39 3.00 -8.12
N VAL A 75 19.10 3.33 -6.85
CA VAL A 75 20.13 3.88 -5.93
C VAL A 75 21.20 2.84 -5.59
N TRP A 76 20.84 1.56 -5.66
CA TRP A 76 21.77 0.45 -5.54
C TRP A 76 22.54 0.22 -6.84
N LYS A 77 21.87 0.26 -7.98
CA LYS A 77 22.47 -0.01 -9.30
C LYS A 77 23.44 1.11 -9.73
N ASN A 78 23.05 2.35 -9.50
CA ASN A 78 23.79 3.56 -9.92
C ASN A 78 23.81 4.57 -8.77
N PRO A 79 24.61 4.35 -7.72
CA PRO A 79 24.56 5.13 -6.48
C PRO A 79 24.96 6.60 -6.65
N ASP A 80 25.73 6.94 -7.70
CA ASP A 80 26.16 8.31 -7.97
C ASP A 80 25.08 9.21 -8.56
N ASN A 81 24.12 8.63 -9.29
CA ASN A 81 23.15 9.39 -10.07
C ASN A 81 22.26 10.33 -9.25
N ASP A 82 21.99 9.97 -8.01
CA ASP A 82 21.08 10.73 -7.14
C ASP A 82 21.80 11.58 -6.08
N ILE A 83 23.15 11.56 -6.01
CA ILE A 83 23.93 12.30 -4.98
C ILE A 83 23.63 13.80 -5.03
N ALA A 84 23.74 14.43 -6.20
CA ALA A 84 23.50 15.87 -6.37
C ALA A 84 22.09 16.28 -5.93
N LYS A 85 21.11 15.41 -6.16
CA LYS A 85 19.72 15.63 -5.74
C LYS A 85 19.54 15.43 -4.23
N LEU A 86 20.04 14.32 -3.69
CA LEU A 86 19.88 13.97 -2.28
C LEU A 86 20.60 14.94 -1.34
N SER A 87 21.77 15.47 -1.75
CA SER A 87 22.57 16.43 -0.96
C SER A 87 21.87 17.76 -0.70
N ARG A 88 20.78 18.06 -1.41
CA ARG A 88 20.01 19.29 -1.26
C ARG A 88 19.05 19.26 -0.09
N TYR A 89 18.63 18.08 0.35
CA TYR A 89 17.64 17.92 1.41
C TYR A 89 18.29 17.94 2.79
N ARG A 90 17.49 18.20 3.83
CA ARG A 90 17.96 18.31 5.23
C ARG A 90 18.79 17.10 5.66
N ALA A 91 18.32 15.91 5.38
CA ALA A 91 18.99 14.62 5.56
C ALA A 91 18.31 13.53 4.70
N VAL A 92 18.91 12.35 4.69
CA VAL A 92 18.41 11.21 3.91
C VAL A 92 18.36 9.99 4.81
N LEU A 93 17.23 9.30 4.84
CA LEU A 93 17.13 7.98 5.46
C LEU A 93 17.80 6.95 4.54
N SER A 94 18.43 5.92 5.08
CA SER A 94 18.98 4.84 4.24
C SER A 94 17.85 4.06 3.56
N PRO A 95 18.09 3.42 2.39
CA PRO A 95 17.02 2.76 1.62
C PRO A 95 16.38 1.61 2.39
N ASP A 96 15.06 1.63 2.48
CA ASP A 96 14.28 0.63 3.22
C ASP A 96 13.94 -0.58 2.33
N PHE A 97 14.97 -1.35 1.92
CA PHE A 97 14.76 -2.56 1.13
C PHE A 97 13.95 -3.59 1.91
N SER A 98 12.98 -4.19 1.25
CA SER A 98 11.97 -5.08 1.85
C SER A 98 12.56 -6.28 2.61
N MET A 99 11.95 -6.60 3.74
CA MET A 99 12.29 -7.71 4.64
C MET A 99 11.09 -8.66 4.84
N TYR A 100 10.47 -9.10 3.72
CA TYR A 100 9.31 -9.99 3.79
C TYR A 100 9.68 -11.36 4.37
N LEU A 101 8.75 -11.94 5.12
CA LEU A 101 8.94 -13.26 5.77
C LEU A 101 9.13 -14.39 4.75
N GLU A 102 8.52 -14.24 3.56
CA GLU A 102 8.61 -15.20 2.48
C GLU A 102 9.94 -15.14 1.70
N MET A 103 10.75 -14.13 1.95
CA MET A 103 12.06 -14.00 1.32
C MET A 103 13.03 -15.07 1.87
N ALA A 104 13.83 -15.65 0.99
CA ALA A 104 14.95 -16.49 1.44
C ALA A 104 15.90 -15.67 2.35
N PRO A 105 16.41 -16.20 3.46
CA PRO A 105 17.26 -15.48 4.40
C PRO A 105 18.47 -14.77 3.75
N VAL A 106 19.06 -15.37 2.72
CA VAL A 106 20.15 -14.75 1.96
C VAL A 106 19.71 -13.45 1.27
N MET A 107 18.46 -13.35 0.82
CA MET A 107 17.92 -12.15 0.22
C MET A 107 17.65 -11.08 1.26
N GLN A 108 17.17 -11.45 2.43
CA GLN A 108 17.00 -10.54 3.56
C GLN A 108 18.35 -9.97 4.03
N ILE A 109 19.37 -10.82 4.19
CA ILE A 109 20.75 -10.40 4.50
C ILE A 109 21.27 -9.44 3.42
N TYR A 110 21.04 -9.76 2.15
CA TYR A 110 21.45 -8.89 1.03
C TYR A 110 20.73 -7.54 1.06
N ASN A 111 19.47 -7.49 1.43
CA ASN A 111 18.71 -6.24 1.57
C ASN A 111 19.24 -5.38 2.72
N VAL A 112 19.58 -5.97 3.86
CA VAL A 112 20.27 -5.28 4.95
C VAL A 112 21.62 -4.74 4.47
N PHE A 113 22.41 -5.55 3.77
CA PHE A 113 23.69 -5.11 3.22
C PHE A 113 23.52 -3.90 2.28
N ARG A 114 22.58 -3.96 1.34
CA ARG A 114 22.29 -2.86 0.40
C ARG A 114 21.90 -1.57 1.12
N ASN A 115 21.02 -1.69 2.12
CA ASN A 115 20.59 -0.56 2.95
C ASN A 115 21.80 0.13 3.59
N ARG A 116 22.61 -0.63 4.31
CA ARG A 116 23.78 -0.10 5.05
C ARG A 116 24.85 0.42 4.10
N TRP A 117 25.09 -0.29 3.00
CA TRP A 117 26.08 0.15 2.01
C TRP A 117 25.70 1.49 1.37
N CYS A 118 24.44 1.67 0.95
CA CYS A 118 23.97 2.94 0.39
C CYS A 118 24.08 4.08 1.41
N GLY A 119 23.69 3.82 2.66
CA GLY A 119 23.80 4.82 3.72
C GLY A 119 25.26 5.24 3.98
N ALA A 120 26.18 4.28 4.10
CA ALA A 120 27.60 4.55 4.26
C ALA A 120 28.19 5.28 3.03
N TYR A 121 27.75 4.91 1.84
CA TYR A 121 28.19 5.55 0.59
C TYR A 121 27.77 7.01 0.53
N TRP A 122 26.54 7.33 0.82
CA TRP A 122 26.05 8.71 0.84
C TRP A 122 26.70 9.53 1.95
N ALA A 123 26.92 8.94 3.13
CA ALA A 123 27.65 9.59 4.21
C ALA A 123 29.10 9.93 3.78
N SER A 124 29.79 9.04 3.04
CA SER A 124 31.13 9.30 2.49
C SER A 124 31.17 10.44 1.45
N LYS A 125 30.00 10.78 0.88
CA LYS A 125 29.83 11.91 -0.05
C LYS A 125 29.37 13.20 0.65
N GLY A 126 29.35 13.21 1.98
CA GLY A 126 28.94 14.37 2.78
C GLY A 126 27.43 14.55 2.95
N ILE A 127 26.63 13.58 2.54
CA ILE A 127 25.18 13.59 2.80
C ILE A 127 24.95 13.17 4.26
N ARG A 128 24.09 13.88 4.95
CA ARG A 128 23.65 13.54 6.31
C ARG A 128 22.69 12.36 6.24
N VAL A 129 23.04 11.22 6.82
CA VAL A 129 22.31 9.98 6.69
C VAL A 129 21.83 9.47 8.05
N ILE A 130 20.56 9.06 8.10
CA ILE A 130 19.94 8.35 9.24
C ILE A 130 19.59 6.94 8.79
N PRO A 131 20.03 5.88 9.49
CA PRO A 131 19.68 4.52 9.12
C PRO A 131 18.18 4.24 9.29
N SER A 132 17.53 3.75 8.23
CA SER A 132 16.25 3.06 8.33
C SER A 132 16.46 1.66 8.88
N VAL A 133 15.59 1.26 9.80
CA VAL A 133 15.65 -0.06 10.45
C VAL A 133 14.37 -0.80 10.15
N ASN A 134 14.50 -1.97 9.57
CA ASN A 134 13.42 -2.91 9.33
C ASN A 134 13.87 -4.33 9.68
N TRP A 135 12.92 -5.21 9.85
CA TRP A 135 13.14 -6.58 10.27
C TRP A 135 12.03 -7.49 9.71
N GLY A 136 12.31 -8.76 9.63
CA GLY A 136 11.32 -9.81 9.42
C GLY A 136 10.86 -10.40 10.76
N ASP A 137 10.95 -11.71 10.91
CA ASP A 137 10.73 -12.39 12.19
C ASP A 137 12.02 -12.46 13.02
N GLU A 138 11.96 -13.16 14.17
CA GLU A 138 13.07 -13.30 15.11
C GLU A 138 14.35 -13.88 14.46
N SER A 139 14.23 -14.67 13.39
CA SER A 139 15.39 -15.25 12.70
C SER A 139 16.26 -14.18 12.02
N THR A 140 15.73 -12.98 11.79
CA THR A 140 16.45 -11.86 11.19
C THR A 140 17.22 -11.01 12.18
N PHE A 141 16.95 -11.14 13.49
CA PHE A 141 17.51 -10.28 14.55
C PHE A 141 19.03 -10.37 14.68
N ASP A 142 19.63 -11.48 14.26
CA ASP A 142 21.07 -11.67 14.24
C ASP A 142 21.82 -10.75 13.27
N PHE A 143 21.12 -10.21 12.24
CA PHE A 143 21.77 -9.42 11.20
C PHE A 143 21.05 -8.10 10.87
N CYS A 144 19.74 -7.96 11.07
CA CYS A 144 19.00 -6.78 10.59
C CYS A 144 19.38 -5.48 11.34
N PHE A 145 19.93 -5.57 12.54
CA PHE A 145 20.42 -4.44 13.33
C PHE A 145 21.92 -4.17 13.17
N GLN A 146 22.64 -5.01 12.44
CA GLN A 146 24.07 -4.81 12.20
C GLN A 146 24.30 -3.57 11.31
N GLY A 147 25.50 -2.99 11.45
CA GLY A 147 25.88 -1.79 10.70
C GLY A 147 25.28 -0.48 11.23
N ILE A 148 24.68 -0.50 12.42
CA ILE A 148 24.21 0.66 13.16
C ILE A 148 24.92 0.67 14.52
N GLU A 149 25.46 1.79 14.90
CA GLU A 149 26.17 1.94 16.17
C GLU A 149 25.18 2.21 17.33
N LYS A 150 25.53 1.76 18.53
CA LYS A 150 24.73 2.07 19.73
C LYS A 150 24.60 3.58 19.92
N GLY A 151 23.40 4.03 20.33
CA GLY A 151 23.09 5.44 20.50
C GLY A 151 22.91 6.20 19.17
N SER A 152 22.71 5.52 18.04
CA SER A 152 22.38 6.19 16.76
C SER A 152 20.96 6.72 16.77
N THR A 153 20.72 7.83 16.06
CA THR A 153 19.39 8.19 15.59
C THR A 153 18.98 7.23 14.48
N VAL A 154 17.77 6.66 14.57
CA VAL A 154 17.26 5.67 13.61
C VAL A 154 15.87 6.07 13.11
N ALA A 155 15.44 5.48 12.01
CA ALA A 155 14.09 5.65 11.48
C ALA A 155 13.39 4.30 11.29
N VAL A 156 12.11 4.24 11.70
CA VAL A 156 11.21 3.10 11.53
C VAL A 156 9.89 3.55 10.92
N SER A 157 9.11 2.63 10.37
CA SER A 157 7.77 2.89 9.88
C SER A 157 6.78 1.90 10.46
N THR A 158 5.69 2.42 11.02
CA THR A 158 4.53 1.61 11.45
C THR A 158 3.50 1.44 10.34
N TYR A 159 3.72 2.03 9.15
CA TYR A 159 2.73 2.09 8.07
C TYR A 159 2.20 0.69 7.69
N MET A 160 3.09 -0.25 7.38
CA MET A 160 2.69 -1.59 6.96
C MET A 160 2.00 -2.39 8.10
N ALA A 161 2.42 -2.17 9.33
CA ALA A 161 1.85 -2.87 10.50
C ALA A 161 0.51 -2.28 10.98
N SER A 162 0.17 -1.02 10.59
CA SER A 162 -1.03 -0.33 11.05
C SER A 162 -2.12 -0.22 10.02
N GLU A 163 -1.79 -0.26 8.72
CA GLU A 163 -2.72 0.14 7.64
C GLU A 163 -3.16 -0.99 6.71
N HIS A 164 -2.34 -2.02 6.50
CA HIS A 164 -2.61 -3.02 5.47
C HIS A 164 -3.33 -4.28 5.94
N ASP A 165 -3.26 -4.60 7.22
CA ASP A 165 -4.06 -5.68 7.78
C ASP A 165 -4.28 -5.39 9.26
N HIS A 166 -5.50 -5.28 9.70
CA HIS A 166 -5.86 -5.16 11.13
C HIS A 166 -5.53 -6.43 11.93
N ARG A 167 -4.46 -7.14 11.56
CA ARG A 167 -4.04 -8.35 12.22
C ARG A 167 -3.23 -7.99 13.44
N GLN A 168 -3.69 -8.45 14.56
CA GLN A 168 -3.01 -8.36 15.85
C GLN A 168 -1.58 -8.91 15.76
N ASP A 169 -1.37 -9.96 14.95
CA ASP A 169 -0.09 -10.60 14.70
C ASP A 169 0.96 -9.67 14.06
N GLN A 170 0.58 -8.80 13.12
CA GLN A 170 1.52 -7.86 12.49
C GLN A 170 2.06 -6.82 13.49
N LYS A 171 1.19 -6.32 14.36
CA LYS A 171 1.62 -5.43 15.46
C LYS A 171 2.55 -6.15 16.41
N GLU A 172 2.25 -7.39 16.78
CA GLU A 172 3.08 -8.19 17.67
C GLU A 172 4.46 -8.44 17.08
N TRP A 173 4.56 -8.81 15.81
CA TRP A 173 5.83 -8.97 15.10
C TRP A 173 6.61 -7.66 15.00
N PHE A 174 5.93 -6.57 14.66
CA PHE A 174 6.57 -5.25 14.66
C PHE A 174 7.14 -4.92 16.03
N MET A 175 6.35 -5.10 17.10
CA MET A 175 6.79 -4.79 18.47
C MET A 175 7.91 -5.71 18.97
N ALA A 176 7.93 -6.98 18.57
CA ALA A 176 9.04 -7.90 18.87
C ALA A 176 10.36 -7.36 18.33
N GLY A 177 10.41 -7.02 17.04
CA GLY A 177 11.60 -6.45 16.41
C GLY A 177 11.93 -5.04 16.90
N TYR A 178 10.92 -4.22 17.22
CA TYR A 178 11.12 -2.90 17.79
C TYR A 178 11.81 -2.98 19.16
N ASN A 179 11.35 -3.86 20.04
CA ASN A 179 11.96 -4.07 21.34
C ASN A 179 13.40 -4.61 21.22
N GLU A 180 13.64 -5.50 20.27
CA GLU A 180 14.99 -6.00 19.98
C GLU A 180 15.89 -4.92 19.41
N MET A 181 15.38 -4.03 18.56
CA MET A 181 16.09 -2.83 18.11
C MET A 181 16.51 -1.95 19.29
N LEU A 182 15.60 -1.67 20.22
CA LEU A 182 15.91 -0.91 21.42
C LEU A 182 17.04 -1.56 22.22
N ARG A 183 17.02 -2.89 22.38
CA ARG A 183 18.03 -3.65 23.12
C ARG A 183 19.40 -3.64 22.45
N GLN A 184 19.45 -3.77 21.11
CA GLN A 184 20.72 -3.88 20.37
C GLN A 184 21.34 -2.53 20.03
N ILE A 185 20.53 -1.55 19.62
CA ILE A 185 20.98 -0.25 19.14
C ILE A 185 21.00 0.80 20.26
N GLU A 186 20.12 0.68 21.26
CA GLU A 186 19.93 1.68 22.31
C GLU A 186 19.80 3.10 21.70
N PRO A 187 18.86 3.35 20.77
CA PRO A 187 18.84 4.58 19.99
C PRO A 187 18.58 5.80 20.87
N GLU A 188 19.35 6.88 20.65
CA GLU A 188 19.09 8.16 21.32
C GLU A 188 17.82 8.84 20.81
N ARG A 189 17.47 8.59 19.55
CA ARG A 189 16.27 9.13 18.91
C ARG A 189 15.73 8.18 17.86
N ILE A 190 14.40 8.14 17.74
CA ILE A 190 13.70 7.29 16.79
C ILE A 190 12.74 8.15 15.98
N ILE A 191 12.96 8.26 14.68
CA ILE A 191 11.97 8.84 13.76
C ILE A 191 10.95 7.74 13.46
N CYS A 192 9.69 7.96 13.82
CA CYS A 192 8.61 7.05 13.52
C CYS A 192 7.74 7.63 12.40
N TYR A 193 7.79 7.02 11.22
CA TYR A 193 6.94 7.38 10.10
C TYR A 193 5.59 6.69 10.23
N ASN A 194 4.52 7.47 10.23
CA ASN A 194 3.17 7.10 10.61
C ASN A 194 2.99 6.96 12.15
N THR A 195 1.75 6.84 12.59
CA THR A 195 1.37 6.87 14.02
C THR A 195 2.08 5.78 14.82
N PRO A 196 2.87 6.13 15.85
CA PRO A 196 3.49 5.14 16.71
C PRO A 196 2.43 4.36 17.51
N PHE A 197 2.71 3.09 17.78
CA PHE A 197 1.89 2.31 18.71
C PHE A 197 2.07 2.81 20.14
N PRO A 198 1.01 2.79 20.98
CA PRO A 198 1.09 3.27 22.37
C PRO A 198 2.16 2.56 23.22
N GLU A 199 2.52 1.33 22.87
CA GLU A 199 3.50 0.51 23.57
C GLU A 199 4.95 0.83 23.17
N MET A 200 5.18 1.58 22.11
CA MET A 200 6.53 1.96 21.68
C MET A 200 7.16 2.90 22.70
N GLN A 201 8.35 2.54 23.15
CA GLN A 201 9.15 3.31 24.10
C GLN A 201 10.33 3.98 23.41
N GLY A 202 10.89 5.02 24.03
CA GLY A 202 12.06 5.74 23.55
C GLY A 202 11.77 7.20 23.21
N ASN A 203 12.78 7.91 22.75
CA ASN A 203 12.66 9.29 22.31
C ASN A 203 12.16 9.33 20.86
N ILE A 204 10.83 9.28 20.70
CA ILE A 204 10.17 9.13 19.40
C ILE A 204 9.82 10.50 18.82
N VAL A 205 10.31 10.77 17.61
CA VAL A 205 9.88 11.88 16.76
C VAL A 205 8.82 11.32 15.81
N TYR A 206 7.58 11.64 16.07
CA TYR A 206 6.48 11.25 15.20
C TYR A 206 6.47 12.09 13.92
N VAL A 207 6.40 11.41 12.78
CA VAL A 207 6.21 12.05 11.47
C VAL A 207 4.89 11.57 10.87
N ASP A 208 4.00 12.52 10.66
CA ASP A 208 2.68 12.26 10.11
C ASP A 208 2.78 11.81 8.65
N TYR A 209 2.21 10.63 8.36
CA TYR A 209 2.18 10.04 7.03
C TYR A 209 1.43 10.92 6.03
N ASP A 210 0.25 11.42 6.41
CA ASP A 210 -0.61 12.19 5.51
C ASP A 210 0.03 13.51 5.11
N ARG A 211 0.66 14.19 6.07
CA ARG A 211 1.40 15.44 5.83
C ARG A 211 2.66 15.24 4.98
N SER A 212 3.28 14.07 5.05
CA SER A 212 4.45 13.70 4.24
C SER A 212 4.06 13.11 2.89
N SER A 213 2.77 12.87 2.64
CA SER A 213 2.28 12.29 1.39
C SER A 213 2.30 13.27 0.23
N TRP A 214 2.35 12.72 -1.01
CA TRP A 214 2.29 13.54 -2.23
C TRP A 214 1.01 14.37 -2.37
N ARG A 215 -0.09 13.94 -1.74
CA ARG A 215 -1.36 14.66 -1.75
C ARG A 215 -1.26 15.98 -1.00
N TYR A 216 -0.66 15.94 0.18
CA TYR A 216 -0.39 17.13 0.96
C TYR A 216 0.58 18.07 0.23
N MET A 217 1.65 17.53 -0.36
CA MET A 217 2.60 18.31 -1.16
C MET A 217 1.95 18.98 -2.38
N ASN A 218 1.02 18.31 -3.06
CA ASN A 218 0.27 18.91 -4.16
C ASN A 218 -0.67 20.01 -3.69
N TYR A 219 -1.26 19.83 -2.53
CA TYR A 219 -2.11 20.86 -1.91
C TYR A 219 -1.29 22.10 -1.53
N GLU A 220 -0.14 21.96 -0.89
CA GLU A 220 0.78 23.08 -0.60
C GLU A 220 1.12 23.88 -1.86
N ARG A 221 1.32 23.23 -3.00
CA ARG A 221 1.59 23.90 -4.29
C ARG A 221 0.43 24.75 -4.80
N SER A 222 -0.79 24.42 -4.42
CA SER A 222 -2.01 25.15 -4.81
C SER A 222 -2.31 26.34 -3.91
N LEU A 223 -1.63 26.45 -2.75
CA LEU A 223 -1.82 27.55 -1.82
C LEU A 223 -1.05 28.82 -2.23
N PRO A 224 -1.60 30.01 -1.96
CA PRO A 224 -0.83 31.25 -2.02
C PRO A 224 0.41 31.17 -1.13
N LYS A 225 1.51 31.81 -1.54
CA LYS A 225 2.78 31.78 -0.78
C LYS A 225 2.63 32.28 0.66
N GLU A 226 1.73 33.19 0.90
CA GLU A 226 1.41 33.78 2.21
C GLU A 226 0.78 32.74 3.16
N ASP A 227 0.07 31.75 2.63
CA ASP A 227 -0.53 30.69 3.43
C ASP A 227 0.42 29.52 3.70
N LEU A 228 1.47 29.38 2.89
CA LEU A 228 2.46 28.29 3.05
C LEU A 228 3.23 28.36 4.38
N ASP A 229 3.54 29.57 4.85
CA ASP A 229 4.28 29.76 6.10
C ASP A 229 3.42 29.39 7.33
N CYS A 230 2.11 29.63 7.27
CA CYS A 230 1.16 29.22 8.30
C CYS A 230 1.07 27.68 8.42
N TYR A 231 1.19 26.95 7.31
CA TYR A 231 1.16 25.48 7.31
C TYR A 231 2.47 24.85 7.79
N ARG A 232 3.59 25.56 7.68
CA ARG A 232 4.90 25.08 8.11
C ARG A 232 5.14 25.26 9.61
N ILE A 233 4.44 26.19 10.25
CA ILE A 233 4.61 26.51 11.67
C ILE A 233 3.61 25.68 12.52
N GLY A 234 3.94 24.43 12.76
CA GLY A 234 3.50 23.64 13.91
C GLY A 234 2.03 23.23 14.03
N GLY A 235 1.81 22.06 14.56
CA GLY A 235 0.52 21.42 14.82
C GLY A 235 -0.51 22.19 15.67
N ALA A 236 -0.17 23.33 16.25
CA ALA A 236 -1.09 24.16 17.02
C ALA A 236 -2.09 24.95 16.14
N ILE A 237 -1.73 25.28 14.91
CA ILE A 237 -2.58 26.04 13.99
C ILE A 237 -3.65 25.15 13.35
N TYR A 238 -3.38 23.83 13.24
CA TYR A 238 -4.35 22.87 12.70
C TYR A 238 -5.62 22.70 13.54
N GLN A 239 -5.61 23.09 14.80
CA GLN A 239 -6.79 22.97 15.67
C GLN A 239 -7.82 24.09 15.49
N ASN A 240 -7.46 25.18 14.83
CA ASN A 240 -8.31 26.39 14.77
C ASN A 240 -8.86 26.76 13.39
N TYR A 241 -8.57 25.99 12.33
CA TYR A 241 -9.10 26.27 11.00
C TYR A 241 -10.11 25.22 10.56
N ASP A 242 -11.39 25.54 10.73
CA ASP A 242 -12.54 24.79 10.19
C ASP A 242 -12.53 24.65 8.65
N ILE A 243 -11.63 25.35 7.97
CA ILE A 243 -11.50 25.34 6.50
C ILE A 243 -10.78 24.08 5.98
N MET A 244 -10.08 23.32 6.86
CA MET A 244 -9.31 22.13 6.48
C MET A 244 -10.07 20.81 6.66
N GLU A 245 -11.27 20.83 7.17
CA GLU A 245 -12.11 19.65 7.37
C GLU A 245 -12.37 18.82 6.08
N PRO A 246 -12.51 19.42 4.87
CA PRO A 246 -12.68 18.62 3.65
C PRO A 246 -11.46 17.79 3.29
N TYR A 247 -10.28 18.12 3.83
CA TYR A 247 -9.01 17.46 3.51
C TYR A 247 -8.42 16.65 4.67
N ARG A 248 -9.10 16.56 5.79
CA ARG A 248 -8.87 15.46 6.74
C ARG A 248 -9.35 14.17 6.08
N ILE A 249 -8.53 13.68 5.16
CA ILE A 249 -8.57 12.28 4.76
C ILE A 249 -8.43 11.52 6.06
N GLY A 250 -9.48 10.82 6.43
CA GLY A 250 -9.59 10.18 7.73
C GLY A 250 -8.29 9.46 8.07
N LYS A 251 -7.88 9.61 9.33
CA LYS A 251 -6.76 8.84 9.89
C LYS A 251 -6.87 7.44 9.34
N GLY A 252 -5.82 7.04 8.60
CA GLY A 252 -5.82 5.77 7.90
C GLY A 252 -6.21 4.65 8.85
N GLY A 253 -7.27 4.10 8.62
CA GLY A 253 -7.73 2.81 8.97
C GLY A 253 -8.39 2.40 7.70
N GLY A 254 -7.85 1.43 6.99
CA GLY A 254 -8.53 0.85 5.87
C GLY A 254 -9.97 0.65 6.30
N SER A 255 -10.94 1.21 5.57
CA SER A 255 -12.32 0.91 5.89
C SER A 255 -12.48 -0.60 5.74
N ALA A 256 -13.26 -1.22 6.60
CA ALA A 256 -13.68 -2.62 6.42
C ALA A 256 -14.25 -2.88 5.01
N TYR A 257 -14.40 -1.85 4.21
CA TYR A 257 -15.01 -1.77 2.90
C TYR A 257 -14.04 -1.29 1.81
N GLY A 258 -12.74 -1.47 1.97
CA GLY A 258 -11.74 -1.28 0.90
C GLY A 258 -11.49 0.17 0.42
N GLY A 259 -12.25 1.16 0.88
CA GLY A 259 -12.16 2.54 0.44
C GLY A 259 -11.39 3.44 1.40
N LYS A 260 -10.54 4.31 0.89
CA LYS A 260 -9.83 5.34 1.67
C LYS A 260 -10.71 6.56 1.99
N TRP A 261 -11.81 6.74 1.27
CA TRP A 261 -12.74 7.85 1.50
C TRP A 261 -13.60 7.60 2.73
N ARG A 262 -13.83 8.65 3.52
CA ARG A 262 -14.79 8.68 4.64
C ARG A 262 -15.65 9.92 4.55
N PRO A 263 -16.93 9.82 4.97
CA PRO A 263 -17.81 10.97 5.01
C PRO A 263 -17.25 12.05 5.91
N SER A 264 -17.39 13.32 5.47
CA SER A 264 -17.08 14.47 6.30
C SER A 264 -17.95 14.49 7.55
N PRO A 265 -17.40 14.83 8.73
CA PRO A 265 -18.20 15.09 9.93
C PRO A 265 -19.31 16.13 9.70
N ASN A 266 -19.10 17.05 8.76
CA ASN A 266 -20.09 18.08 8.40
C ASN A 266 -21.19 17.59 7.46
N LYS A 267 -21.04 16.39 6.89
CA LYS A 267 -22.03 15.70 6.05
C LYS A 267 -22.18 14.25 6.50
N PRO A 268 -22.72 14.00 7.70
CA PRO A 268 -22.85 12.65 8.25
C PRO A 268 -23.76 11.77 7.42
N GLU A 269 -24.68 12.34 6.64
CA GLU A 269 -25.53 11.66 5.67
C GLU A 269 -24.74 10.95 4.55
N ASP A 270 -23.50 11.39 4.26
CA ASP A 270 -22.66 10.75 3.25
C ASP A 270 -22.15 9.37 3.68
N LYS A 271 -22.39 8.94 4.93
CA LYS A 271 -22.20 7.55 5.36
C LYS A 271 -22.96 6.55 4.49
N ARG A 272 -24.01 6.99 3.80
CA ARG A 272 -24.81 6.15 2.89
C ARG A 272 -23.99 5.53 1.74
N TYR A 273 -22.87 6.14 1.38
CA TYR A 273 -22.01 5.64 0.31
C TYR A 273 -21.12 4.46 0.71
N LEU A 274 -21.13 4.08 1.98
CA LEU A 274 -20.38 2.93 2.48
C LEU A 274 -21.34 2.02 3.26
N GLY A 275 -21.16 0.70 3.15
CA GLY A 275 -22.01 -0.25 3.85
C GLY A 275 -21.57 -1.70 3.67
N GLU A 276 -22.35 -2.61 4.22
CA GLU A 276 -22.16 -4.05 4.02
C GLU A 276 -22.30 -4.40 2.54
N PRO A 277 -21.39 -5.20 1.96
CA PRO A 277 -21.47 -5.63 0.58
C PRO A 277 -22.87 -6.19 0.22
N GLY A 278 -23.43 -5.71 -0.88
CA GLY A 278 -24.74 -6.12 -1.38
C GLY A 278 -25.94 -5.51 -0.64
N SER A 279 -25.75 -4.70 0.40
CA SER A 279 -26.82 -4.06 1.15
C SER A 279 -27.43 -2.85 0.41
N ILE A 280 -28.59 -2.40 0.91
CA ILE A 280 -29.19 -1.11 0.54
C ILE A 280 -29.28 -0.25 1.79
N ASN A 281 -28.58 0.89 1.77
CA ASN A 281 -28.67 1.89 2.81
C ASN A 281 -29.82 2.84 2.53
N THR A 282 -30.69 3.06 3.50
CA THR A 282 -31.74 4.10 3.42
C THR A 282 -31.35 5.27 4.31
N THR A 283 -31.31 6.45 3.73
CA THR A 283 -30.86 7.67 4.42
C THR A 283 -31.88 8.79 4.25
N THR A 284 -32.29 9.40 5.34
CA THR A 284 -33.10 10.61 5.32
C THR A 284 -32.15 11.82 5.34
N MET A 285 -32.26 12.64 4.31
CA MET A 285 -31.46 13.84 4.14
C MET A 285 -31.96 14.95 5.06
N ARG A 286 -31.15 15.99 5.29
CA ARG A 286 -31.50 17.14 6.17
C ARG A 286 -32.77 17.87 5.73
N ASN A 287 -33.10 17.86 4.46
CA ASN A 287 -34.31 18.45 3.89
C ASN A 287 -35.53 17.51 3.96
N GLY A 288 -35.40 16.31 4.58
CA GLY A 288 -36.47 15.32 4.73
C GLY A 288 -36.61 14.35 3.54
N GLU A 289 -35.86 14.51 2.46
CA GLU A 289 -35.89 13.59 1.33
C GLU A 289 -35.26 12.25 1.72
N VAL A 290 -35.75 11.14 1.12
CA VAL A 290 -35.28 9.81 1.41
C VAL A 290 -34.54 9.25 0.20
N PHE A 291 -33.27 8.90 0.41
CA PHE A 291 -32.41 8.28 -0.59
C PHE A 291 -32.13 6.83 -0.22
N GLN A 292 -32.02 5.97 -1.22
CA GLN A 292 -31.62 4.59 -1.09
C GLN A 292 -30.32 4.37 -1.87
N THR A 293 -29.30 3.87 -1.20
CA THR A 293 -27.97 3.67 -1.79
C THR A 293 -27.65 2.19 -1.81
N LYS A 294 -27.42 1.64 -2.99
CA LYS A 294 -27.03 0.27 -3.21
C LYS A 294 -25.53 0.12 -3.06
N ILE A 295 -25.11 -0.79 -2.24
CA ILE A 295 -23.70 -1.05 -1.94
C ILE A 295 -23.23 -2.25 -2.77
N GLY A 296 -22.14 -2.06 -3.48
CA GLY A 296 -21.48 -3.10 -4.28
C GLY A 296 -20.73 -4.12 -3.44
N ALA A 297 -20.12 -5.08 -4.11
CA ALA A 297 -19.37 -6.16 -3.47
C ALA A 297 -18.11 -5.66 -2.72
N ASP A 298 -17.61 -4.49 -3.07
CA ASP A 298 -16.45 -3.83 -2.43
C ASP A 298 -16.83 -2.94 -1.22
N GLY A 299 -18.11 -2.94 -0.81
CA GLY A 299 -18.61 -2.12 0.30
C GLY A 299 -18.82 -0.64 -0.04
N ARG A 300 -18.71 -0.26 -1.32
CA ARG A 300 -18.91 1.10 -1.83
C ARG A 300 -20.22 1.23 -2.60
N ALA A 301 -20.80 2.41 -2.60
CA ALA A 301 -22.02 2.69 -3.36
C ALA A 301 -21.80 2.51 -4.86
N GLU A 302 -22.75 1.86 -5.52
CA GLU A 302 -22.81 1.71 -6.98
C GLU A 302 -23.89 2.58 -7.60
N VAL A 303 -25.05 2.65 -6.93
CA VAL A 303 -26.22 3.39 -7.41
C VAL A 303 -26.93 4.01 -6.22
N GLU A 304 -27.35 5.27 -6.37
CA GLU A 304 -28.18 5.97 -5.42
C GLU A 304 -29.53 6.29 -6.06
N ARG A 305 -30.63 5.91 -5.40
CA ARG A 305 -31.99 6.25 -5.78
C ARG A 305 -32.51 7.40 -4.95
N HIS A 306 -32.93 8.46 -5.62
CA HIS A 306 -33.62 9.59 -5.03
C HIS A 306 -35.15 9.39 -5.19
N ASN A 307 -35.86 9.24 -4.08
CA ASN A 307 -37.32 9.15 -4.08
C ASN A 307 -37.96 10.54 -4.08
N THR A 308 -37.54 11.39 -4.99
CA THR A 308 -37.94 12.78 -5.14
C THR A 308 -37.62 13.26 -6.55
N ASP A 309 -38.27 14.31 -7.01
CA ASP A 309 -37.92 15.05 -8.24
C ASP A 309 -37.20 16.37 -7.92
N HIS A 310 -36.86 16.59 -6.63
CA HIS A 310 -36.24 17.82 -6.12
C HIS A 310 -37.01 19.10 -6.48
N GLY A 311 -38.34 19.02 -6.70
CA GLY A 311 -39.17 20.12 -7.17
C GLY A 311 -38.90 20.54 -8.61
N LYS A 312 -38.25 19.68 -9.40
CA LYS A 312 -37.90 19.91 -10.81
C LYS A 312 -38.37 18.75 -11.71
N PRO A 313 -39.70 18.51 -11.84
CA PRO A 313 -40.23 17.37 -12.57
C PRO A 313 -39.88 17.35 -14.07
N TRP A 314 -39.44 18.49 -14.62
CA TRP A 314 -38.93 18.56 -15.99
C TRP A 314 -37.51 18.03 -16.17
N ALA A 315 -36.73 17.91 -15.08
CA ALA A 315 -35.35 17.45 -15.10
C ALA A 315 -35.20 16.05 -14.48
N HIS A 316 -36.02 15.74 -13.49
CA HIS A 316 -35.94 14.49 -12.72
C HIS A 316 -37.30 13.80 -12.62
N THR A 317 -37.32 12.48 -12.80
CA THR A 317 -38.47 11.66 -12.43
C THR A 317 -38.47 11.37 -10.92
N ASN A 318 -39.62 11.01 -10.37
CA ASN A 318 -39.74 10.49 -9.01
C ASN A 318 -40.18 9.02 -9.05
N PRO A 319 -39.31 8.05 -8.72
CA PRO A 319 -37.87 8.23 -8.40
C PRO A 319 -37.01 8.37 -9.67
N HIS A 320 -35.73 8.73 -9.43
CA HIS A 320 -34.65 8.66 -10.41
C HIS A 320 -33.38 8.12 -9.74
N ASP A 321 -32.43 7.60 -10.52
CA ASP A 321 -31.21 7.00 -10.02
C ASP A 321 -29.98 7.81 -10.45
N HIS A 322 -28.93 7.77 -9.63
CA HIS A 322 -27.59 8.20 -9.98
C HIS A 322 -26.64 7.02 -9.87
N LYS A 323 -25.88 6.75 -10.91
CA LYS A 323 -24.71 5.88 -10.81
C LYS A 323 -23.68 6.59 -9.96
N ILE A 324 -23.00 5.86 -9.07
CA ILE A 324 -21.90 6.42 -8.27
C ILE A 324 -20.60 5.91 -8.86
N GLU A 325 -19.77 6.84 -9.33
CA GLU A 325 -18.41 6.55 -9.75
C GLU A 325 -17.44 6.97 -8.64
N TRP A 326 -16.42 6.15 -8.41
CA TRP A 326 -15.41 6.43 -7.40
C TRP A 326 -14.17 6.98 -8.07
N VAL A 327 -13.86 8.24 -7.78
CA VAL A 327 -12.70 8.92 -8.37
C VAL A 327 -11.44 8.52 -7.59
N ASP A 328 -10.56 7.77 -8.21
CA ASP A 328 -9.29 7.35 -7.63
C ASP A 328 -8.12 8.20 -8.14
N PRO A 329 -7.13 8.46 -7.25
CA PRO A 329 -7.25 8.79 -5.85
C PRO A 329 -7.83 10.20 -5.67
N PRO A 330 -8.63 10.53 -4.66
CA PRO A 330 -8.68 10.01 -3.30
C PRO A 330 -9.81 9.02 -3.01
N GLY A 331 -10.54 8.52 -4.01
CA GLY A 331 -11.60 7.53 -3.81
C GLY A 331 -12.87 8.13 -3.20
N TYR A 332 -13.31 9.32 -3.64
CA TYR A 332 -14.59 9.90 -3.23
C TYR A 332 -15.72 9.49 -4.19
N PRO A 333 -16.98 9.37 -3.68
CA PRO A 333 -18.13 9.08 -4.51
C PRO A 333 -18.50 10.30 -5.35
N ASP A 334 -18.67 10.10 -6.66
CA ASP A 334 -19.10 11.09 -7.62
C ASP A 334 -20.43 10.67 -8.27
N PRO A 335 -21.58 11.24 -7.85
CA PRO A 335 -22.85 10.94 -8.46
C PRO A 335 -22.90 11.42 -9.90
N GLN A 336 -23.16 10.50 -10.82
CA GLN A 336 -23.28 10.77 -12.24
C GLN A 336 -24.66 11.39 -12.59
N PRO A 337 -24.86 11.94 -13.80
CA PRO A 337 -26.15 12.52 -14.22
C PRO A 337 -27.35 11.59 -13.97
N PRO A 338 -28.56 12.13 -13.75
CA PRO A 338 -29.73 11.36 -13.36
C PRO A 338 -30.18 10.41 -14.46
N ILE A 339 -30.53 9.21 -14.05
CA ILE A 339 -31.23 8.21 -14.88
C ILE A 339 -32.71 8.33 -14.56
N ASN A 340 -33.46 8.90 -15.48
CA ASN A 340 -34.89 9.15 -15.34
C ASN A 340 -35.73 7.95 -15.81
N TYR A 341 -36.87 7.74 -15.15
CA TYR A 341 -37.79 6.63 -15.43
C TYR A 341 -39.22 7.10 -15.75
N PRO A 342 -39.47 7.65 -16.94
CA PRO A 342 -40.76 8.22 -17.30
C PRO A 342 -41.89 7.18 -17.33
N ASN A 343 -41.53 5.89 -17.48
CA ASN A 343 -42.49 4.75 -17.52
C ASN A 343 -42.46 3.91 -16.23
N GLY A 344 -41.95 4.45 -15.13
CA GLY A 344 -41.78 3.76 -13.85
C GLY A 344 -40.41 3.16 -13.66
N ALA A 345 -39.84 3.34 -12.45
CA ALA A 345 -38.51 2.84 -12.09
C ALA A 345 -38.55 1.33 -11.85
N PRO A 346 -37.44 0.63 -12.19
CA PRO A 346 -37.30 -0.79 -11.82
C PRO A 346 -37.26 -0.94 -10.30
N GLU A 347 -37.64 -2.13 -9.80
CA GLU A 347 -37.53 -2.40 -8.37
C GLU A 347 -36.09 -2.28 -7.89
N PHE A 348 -35.89 -1.52 -6.80
CA PHE A 348 -34.58 -1.31 -6.19
C PHE A 348 -34.36 -2.44 -5.16
N LYS A 349 -33.91 -3.60 -5.66
CA LYS A 349 -33.69 -4.80 -4.84
C LYS A 349 -32.29 -4.90 -4.29
N GLN A 350 -32.22 -5.45 -3.07
CA GLN A 350 -30.97 -6.00 -2.56
C GLN A 350 -30.58 -7.18 -3.47
N TYR A 351 -29.37 -7.21 -3.97
CA TYR A 351 -28.88 -8.42 -4.63
C TYR A 351 -28.71 -9.48 -3.54
N GLY A 352 -29.50 -10.56 -3.59
CA GLY A 352 -29.14 -11.80 -2.93
C GLY A 352 -27.75 -12.17 -3.45
N ALA A 353 -26.93 -12.78 -2.60
CA ALA A 353 -25.55 -13.16 -2.91
C ALA A 353 -25.50 -14.05 -4.18
N ILE A 354 -25.62 -13.43 -5.33
CA ILE A 354 -25.43 -14.02 -6.65
C ILE A 354 -24.49 -13.08 -7.37
N CYS A 355 -23.31 -13.61 -7.59
CA CYS A 355 -22.26 -13.10 -8.43
C CYS A 355 -22.78 -12.38 -9.68
N TYR A 356 -22.69 -11.05 -9.75
CA TYR A 356 -22.70 -10.30 -10.99
C TYR A 356 -21.39 -9.52 -11.11
N MET A 357 -20.42 -10.23 -11.68
CA MET A 357 -19.36 -9.54 -12.38
C MET A 357 -19.92 -9.00 -13.69
N LYS A 358 -20.03 -7.68 -13.81
CA LYS A 358 -19.82 -6.97 -15.07
C LYS A 358 -19.68 -5.47 -14.84
N ASN A 359 -18.54 -4.99 -15.35
CA ASN A 359 -18.13 -3.60 -15.61
C ASN A 359 -17.38 -2.87 -14.50
N SER A 360 -16.24 -3.39 -14.08
CA SER A 360 -15.08 -2.53 -13.85
C SER A 360 -14.45 -2.25 -15.23
N ILE A 361 -14.26 -1.00 -15.58
CA ILE A 361 -13.39 -0.58 -16.69
C ILE A 361 -11.93 -0.61 -16.19
N ILE A 362 -11.51 -1.75 -15.70
CA ILE A 362 -10.14 -2.22 -15.85
C ILE A 362 -10.20 -3.00 -17.15
N PRO A 363 -9.39 -2.70 -18.17
CA PRO A 363 -9.36 -3.55 -19.36
C PRO A 363 -9.12 -4.96 -18.84
N ALA A 364 -10.05 -5.86 -19.18
CA ALA A 364 -9.93 -7.26 -18.79
C ALA A 364 -8.54 -7.70 -19.24
N ASN A 365 -7.77 -8.31 -18.33
CA ASN A 365 -6.50 -8.88 -18.69
C ASN A 365 -6.67 -9.72 -19.96
N THR A 366 -5.74 -9.61 -20.86
CA THR A 366 -5.73 -10.50 -22.01
C THR A 366 -5.57 -11.94 -21.55
N ILE A 367 -6.00 -12.90 -22.34
CA ILE A 367 -5.85 -14.34 -22.06
C ILE A 367 -4.38 -14.67 -21.73
N GLU A 368 -3.44 -14.00 -22.39
CA GLU A 368 -2.00 -14.17 -22.15
C GLU A 368 -1.57 -13.61 -20.79
N GLN A 369 -2.14 -12.50 -20.33
CA GLN A 369 -1.87 -11.92 -19.00
C GLN A 369 -2.48 -12.74 -17.88
N ASN A 370 -3.59 -13.44 -18.13
CA ASN A 370 -4.26 -14.32 -17.17
C ASN A 370 -3.56 -15.68 -17.01
N ARG A 371 -2.71 -16.07 -17.94
CA ARG A 371 -2.07 -17.39 -17.95
C ARG A 371 -1.30 -17.64 -16.66
N PHE A 372 -1.42 -18.85 -16.11
CA PHE A 372 -0.54 -19.34 -15.05
C PHE A 372 0.79 -19.78 -15.67
N VAL A 373 1.84 -19.01 -15.46
CA VAL A 373 3.17 -19.31 -16.02
C VAL A 373 3.80 -20.48 -15.30
N THR A 374 3.50 -20.63 -14.00
CA THR A 374 4.00 -21.71 -13.16
C THR A 374 2.90 -22.28 -12.27
N ILE A 375 3.10 -23.50 -11.74
CA ILE A 375 2.24 -24.07 -10.69
C ILE A 375 2.22 -23.15 -9.45
N SER A 376 3.34 -22.48 -9.17
CA SER A 376 3.45 -21.53 -8.05
C SER A 376 2.53 -20.32 -8.23
N ASP A 377 2.31 -19.85 -9.47
CA ASP A 377 1.37 -18.76 -9.75
C ASP A 377 -0.06 -19.17 -9.39
N PHE A 378 -0.46 -20.39 -9.77
CA PHE A 378 -1.76 -20.95 -9.39
C PHE A 378 -1.91 -21.04 -7.87
N LYS A 379 -0.90 -21.59 -7.18
CA LYS A 379 -0.92 -21.69 -5.71
C LYS A 379 -0.99 -20.32 -5.04
N THR A 380 -0.29 -19.33 -5.60
CA THR A 380 -0.32 -17.96 -5.11
C THR A 380 -1.72 -17.35 -5.29
N CYS A 381 -2.34 -17.52 -6.45
CA CYS A 381 -3.71 -17.10 -6.70
C CYS A 381 -4.67 -17.71 -5.66
N MET A 382 -4.59 -19.01 -5.42
CA MET A 382 -5.43 -19.70 -4.43
C MET A 382 -5.16 -19.23 -2.98
N ARG A 383 -3.91 -18.94 -2.63
CA ARG A 383 -3.53 -18.46 -1.30
C ARG A 383 -4.16 -17.10 -0.98
N TYR A 384 -4.27 -16.24 -1.98
CA TYR A 384 -4.91 -14.93 -1.83
C TYR A 384 -6.41 -14.94 -2.12
N HIS A 385 -7.05 -16.11 -2.01
CA HIS A 385 -8.48 -16.29 -2.29
C HIS A 385 -8.90 -15.85 -3.69
N GLY A 386 -7.97 -15.92 -4.65
CA GLY A 386 -8.27 -15.61 -6.04
C GLY A 386 -9.18 -16.66 -6.66
N GLU A 387 -10.12 -16.19 -7.47
CA GLU A 387 -11.01 -17.03 -8.26
C GLU A 387 -10.48 -17.13 -9.69
N THR A 388 -10.69 -18.26 -10.33
CA THR A 388 -10.29 -18.43 -11.73
C THR A 388 -11.27 -19.30 -12.51
N GLU A 389 -11.46 -18.92 -13.77
CA GLU A 389 -12.14 -19.73 -14.76
C GLU A 389 -11.18 -20.05 -15.90
N PHE A 390 -11.06 -21.30 -16.25
CA PHE A 390 -10.15 -21.73 -17.31
C PHE A 390 -10.78 -22.80 -18.19
N MET A 391 -10.30 -22.91 -19.42
CA MET A 391 -10.74 -23.91 -20.38
C MET A 391 -9.60 -24.91 -20.67
N TRP A 392 -9.95 -26.19 -20.64
CA TRP A 392 -9.09 -27.27 -21.06
C TRP A 392 -9.81 -28.22 -22.00
N LYS A 393 -9.26 -28.45 -23.19
CA LYS A 393 -9.84 -29.31 -24.24
C LYS A 393 -11.34 -29.03 -24.52
N GLY A 394 -11.71 -27.72 -24.53
CA GLY A 394 -13.07 -27.28 -24.80
C GLY A 394 -14.06 -27.36 -23.61
N ILE A 395 -13.60 -27.78 -22.45
CA ILE A 395 -14.38 -27.86 -21.21
C ILE A 395 -13.94 -26.73 -20.28
N THR A 396 -14.90 -25.97 -19.74
CA THR A 396 -14.63 -24.87 -18.81
C THR A 396 -14.76 -25.34 -17.37
N TYR A 397 -13.80 -24.95 -16.55
CA TYR A 397 -13.72 -25.25 -15.12
C TYR A 397 -13.66 -23.95 -14.32
N SER A 398 -14.27 -23.93 -13.14
CA SER A 398 -14.23 -22.80 -12.22
C SER A 398 -13.58 -23.22 -10.90
N VAL A 399 -12.71 -22.37 -10.37
CA VAL A 399 -12.15 -22.50 -9.02
C VAL A 399 -12.56 -21.30 -8.21
N THR A 400 -13.19 -21.56 -7.08
CA THR A 400 -13.75 -20.53 -6.17
C THR A 400 -13.40 -20.85 -4.73
N HIS A 401 -13.71 -19.93 -3.82
CA HIS A 401 -13.52 -20.13 -2.38
C HIS A 401 -14.87 -20.09 -1.66
N TYR A 402 -15.10 -21.07 -0.81
CA TYR A 402 -16.32 -21.17 -0.01
C TYR A 402 -16.00 -21.75 1.37
N ASP A 403 -16.44 -21.07 2.42
CA ASP A 403 -16.34 -21.50 3.82
C ASP A 403 -14.93 -22.01 4.23
N GLY A 404 -13.89 -21.26 3.80
CA GLY A 404 -12.48 -21.59 4.08
C GLY A 404 -11.92 -22.77 3.29
N ASN A 405 -12.64 -23.27 2.29
CA ASN A 405 -12.19 -24.30 1.34
C ASN A 405 -12.04 -23.72 -0.06
N ILE A 406 -11.22 -24.36 -0.87
CA ILE A 406 -11.11 -24.13 -2.30
C ILE A 406 -12.00 -25.15 -2.99
N ALA A 407 -12.90 -24.69 -3.83
CA ALA A 407 -13.81 -25.52 -4.61
C ALA A 407 -13.44 -25.48 -6.09
N ILE A 408 -13.41 -26.62 -6.75
CA ILE A 408 -13.23 -26.73 -8.21
C ILE A 408 -14.36 -27.56 -8.79
N SER A 409 -14.90 -27.12 -9.91
CA SER A 409 -15.95 -27.86 -10.63
C SER A 409 -15.90 -27.57 -12.13
N HIS A 410 -16.54 -28.43 -12.92
CA HIS A 410 -16.93 -28.10 -14.28
C HIS A 410 -18.00 -26.99 -14.26
N SER A 411 -17.80 -25.86 -14.94
CA SER A 411 -18.57 -24.61 -14.81
C SER A 411 -20.08 -24.73 -15.03
N ARG A 412 -20.60 -25.86 -15.48
CA ARG A 412 -22.03 -26.10 -15.68
C ARG A 412 -22.55 -27.39 -15.01
N ARG A 413 -21.73 -28.01 -14.17
CA ARG A 413 -22.04 -29.30 -13.55
C ARG A 413 -21.58 -29.32 -12.09
N GLN A 414 -22.50 -28.94 -11.18
CA GLN A 414 -22.25 -28.95 -9.73
C GLN A 414 -21.93 -30.33 -9.17
N ASP A 415 -22.43 -31.40 -9.83
CA ASP A 415 -22.16 -32.78 -9.46
C ASP A 415 -20.65 -33.17 -9.60
N THR A 416 -19.85 -32.34 -10.22
CA THR A 416 -18.40 -32.53 -10.37
C THR A 416 -17.57 -31.75 -9.35
N GLU A 417 -18.21 -31.04 -8.41
CA GLU A 417 -17.51 -30.21 -7.45
C GLU A 417 -16.65 -31.02 -6.48
N MET A 418 -15.42 -30.60 -6.32
CA MET A 418 -14.49 -31.07 -5.30
C MET A 418 -14.03 -29.90 -4.44
N GLN A 419 -14.16 -30.05 -3.13
CA GLN A 419 -13.67 -29.06 -2.16
C GLN A 419 -12.46 -29.59 -1.40
N ARG A 420 -11.43 -28.74 -1.21
CA ARG A 420 -10.20 -29.06 -0.48
C ARG A 420 -9.71 -27.84 0.29
N LYS A 421 -8.84 -28.07 1.26
CA LYS A 421 -8.27 -26.99 2.08
C LYS A 421 -7.08 -26.31 1.43
N THR A 422 -6.38 -26.98 0.55
CA THR A 422 -5.13 -26.49 -0.02
C THR A 422 -5.13 -26.51 -1.54
N ALA A 423 -4.37 -25.59 -2.13
CA ALA A 423 -4.17 -25.56 -3.58
C ALA A 423 -3.47 -26.83 -4.11
N ASP A 424 -2.62 -27.46 -3.30
CA ASP A 424 -1.96 -28.72 -3.68
C ASP A 424 -2.96 -29.86 -3.86
N GLU A 425 -3.97 -29.92 -3.00
CA GLU A 425 -5.03 -30.92 -3.11
C GLU A 425 -5.96 -30.63 -4.30
N ILE A 426 -6.23 -29.37 -4.62
CA ILE A 426 -6.99 -28.97 -5.81
C ILE A 426 -6.26 -29.33 -7.10
N LEU A 427 -4.94 -29.24 -7.12
CA LEU A 427 -4.12 -29.61 -8.27
C LEU A 427 -4.20 -31.12 -8.62
N GLU A 428 -4.72 -31.96 -7.72
CA GLU A 428 -4.99 -33.39 -7.99
C GLU A 428 -6.36 -33.64 -8.68
N TYR A 429 -7.16 -32.58 -8.91
CA TYR A 429 -8.44 -32.69 -9.62
C TYR A 429 -8.23 -33.11 -11.08
N MET A 430 -9.15 -33.95 -11.58
CA MET A 430 -9.13 -34.43 -12.97
C MET A 430 -9.90 -33.47 -13.88
N VAL A 431 -9.22 -32.84 -14.82
CA VAL A 431 -9.77 -31.99 -15.88
C VAL A 431 -9.88 -32.81 -17.16
N GLY A 432 -11.00 -33.55 -17.30
CA GLY A 432 -11.12 -34.62 -18.28
C GLY A 432 -10.28 -35.83 -17.92
N GLU A 433 -9.38 -36.22 -18.80
CA GLU A 433 -8.44 -37.36 -18.58
C GLU A 433 -7.11 -36.94 -17.95
N ASP A 434 -6.86 -35.62 -17.86
CA ASP A 434 -5.61 -35.05 -17.38
C ASP A 434 -5.75 -34.58 -15.91
N ARG A 435 -4.63 -34.61 -15.17
CA ARG A 435 -4.58 -34.05 -13.83
C ARG A 435 -4.28 -32.55 -13.93
N LEU A 436 -5.00 -31.71 -13.17
CA LEU A 436 -4.84 -30.26 -13.20
C LEU A 436 -3.38 -29.83 -13.00
N ARG A 437 -2.65 -30.49 -12.09
CA ARG A 437 -1.22 -30.25 -11.85
C ARG A 437 -0.38 -30.29 -13.11
N ASP A 438 -0.70 -31.21 -14.02
CA ASP A 438 0.11 -31.48 -15.20
C ASP A 438 -0.19 -30.50 -16.35
N VAL A 439 -1.34 -29.82 -16.28
CA VAL A 439 -1.84 -28.99 -17.38
C VAL A 439 -2.13 -27.53 -17.01
N ILE A 440 -2.09 -27.15 -15.74
CA ILE A 440 -2.48 -25.79 -15.28
C ILE A 440 -1.70 -24.66 -15.97
N THR A 441 -0.48 -24.89 -16.37
CA THR A 441 0.33 -23.92 -17.11
C THR A 441 0.03 -23.89 -18.62
N GLN A 442 -0.83 -24.78 -19.09
CA GLN A 442 -1.18 -24.95 -20.50
C GLN A 442 -2.66 -24.62 -20.77
N VAL A 443 -3.49 -24.53 -19.72
CA VAL A 443 -4.91 -24.19 -19.85
C VAL A 443 -5.09 -22.78 -20.37
N THR A 444 -6.18 -22.52 -21.07
CA THR A 444 -6.60 -21.16 -21.44
C THR A 444 -7.34 -20.57 -20.26
N VAL A 445 -6.71 -19.65 -19.54
CA VAL A 445 -7.36 -18.94 -18.41
C VAL A 445 -8.25 -17.84 -18.96
N LEU A 446 -9.55 -18.03 -18.82
CA LEU A 446 -10.58 -17.10 -19.31
C LEU A 446 -10.71 -15.90 -18.38
N TYR A 447 -10.58 -16.15 -17.09
CA TYR A 447 -10.69 -15.15 -16.03
C TYR A 447 -9.88 -15.55 -14.80
N ARG A 448 -9.27 -14.57 -14.12
CA ARG A 448 -8.76 -14.71 -12.74
C ARG A 448 -8.78 -13.36 -12.03
N THR A 449 -8.95 -13.37 -10.72
CA THR A 449 -9.09 -12.15 -9.90
C THR A 449 -7.75 -11.57 -9.44
N ILE A 450 -6.66 -12.31 -9.49
CA ILE A 450 -5.32 -11.92 -9.01
C ILE A 450 -4.28 -12.34 -10.03
#